data_7eb52a545bc09e4fc47949373ea2bbbe
#
_entry.id   7eb52a545bc09e4fc47949373ea2bbbe
#
_cell.length_a   1.000
_cell.length_b   1.000
_cell.length_c   1.000
_cell.angle_alpha   90.00
_cell.angle_beta   90.00
_cell.angle_gamma   90.00
#
_symmetry.space_group_name_H-M   'P 1'
#
loop_
_entity.id
_entity.type
_entity.pdbx_description
1 polymer ?
#
loop_
_entity_poly.entity_id
_entity_poly.type
_entity_poly.pdbx_seq_one_letter_code
_entity_poly.pdbx_strand_id
1 'polypeptide(L)'
;MILYGASGHAKVIIDILEALGTPIDFIVDDNPSISSLLGYEVRRDFGTYESAIMSIGSSHIRRQIVERLAVKHWGKAVHPHAIVSPHASIGEGTVVMAGVVINSGAVIGKHCIVNTGATIDHDCVVGDYVHIAPGAHISGGVVIGNGSWIGVGSCVKQKIKIGKSVTIGAGAAVVKDIQDGVTAVGVPAKNIIEY
;
A
#
# COMPACT_ATOMS: atom_id res chain seq x y z
N MET A 1 -5.20 -11.53 15.65
CA MET A 1 -5.00 -11.19 14.19
C MET A 1 -3.66 -11.71 13.75
N ILE A 2 -3.52 -12.30 12.56
CA ILE A 2 -2.22 -12.70 12.02
C ILE A 2 -1.67 -11.63 11.06
N LEU A 3 -0.34 -11.60 10.92
CA LEU A 3 0.33 -10.82 9.89
C LEU A 3 0.94 -11.78 8.86
N TYR A 4 0.73 -11.56 7.57
CA TYR A 4 1.30 -12.40 6.52
C TYR A 4 2.44 -11.69 5.80
N GLY A 5 3.65 -12.24 5.91
CA GLY A 5 4.93 -11.71 5.45
C GLY A 5 5.80 -11.24 6.61
N ALA A 6 7.06 -11.69 6.68
CA ALA A 6 8.00 -11.40 7.76
C ALA A 6 9.24 -10.63 7.28
N SER A 7 9.05 -9.65 6.39
CA SER A 7 10.12 -8.84 5.82
C SER A 7 10.21 -7.43 6.44
N GLY A 8 11.02 -6.55 5.86
CA GLY A 8 11.15 -5.17 6.32
C GLY A 8 9.84 -4.38 6.40
N HIS A 9 8.91 -4.63 5.47
CA HIS A 9 7.59 -3.99 5.47
C HIS A 9 6.73 -4.44 6.67
N ALA A 10 6.86 -5.70 7.08
CA ALA A 10 6.17 -6.21 8.27
C ALA A 10 6.54 -5.46 9.54
N LYS A 11 7.80 -5.04 9.71
CA LYS A 11 8.25 -4.28 10.88
C LYS A 11 7.45 -3.00 11.06
N VAL A 12 7.24 -2.25 9.98
CA VAL A 12 6.47 -1.00 10.02
C VAL A 12 4.99 -1.24 10.33
N ILE A 13 4.43 -2.35 9.84
CA ILE A 13 3.03 -2.70 10.17
C ILE A 13 2.90 -3.16 11.63
N ILE A 14 3.91 -3.86 12.16
CA ILE A 14 3.97 -4.21 13.58
C ILE A 14 3.95 -2.96 14.44
N ASP A 15 4.80 -1.95 14.13
CA ASP A 15 4.81 -0.67 14.83
C ASP A 15 3.42 0.00 14.85
N ILE A 16 2.67 -0.07 13.73
CA ILE A 16 1.31 0.47 13.65
C ILE A 16 0.36 -0.29 14.57
N LEU A 17 0.39 -1.63 14.53
CA LEU A 17 -0.51 -2.48 15.32
C LEU A 17 -0.23 -2.35 16.81
N GLU A 18 1.04 -2.26 17.22
CA GLU A 18 1.46 -1.99 18.60
C GLU A 18 0.98 -0.61 19.05
N ALA A 19 1.13 0.43 18.24
CA ALA A 19 0.64 1.79 18.52
C ALA A 19 -0.90 1.84 18.66
N LEU A 20 -1.62 0.94 17.99
CA LEU A 20 -3.07 0.78 18.09
C LEU A 20 -3.51 -0.13 19.24
N GLY A 21 -2.57 -0.78 19.95
CA GLY A 21 -2.89 -1.81 20.95
C GLY A 21 -3.57 -3.05 20.33
N THR A 22 -3.39 -3.30 19.04
CA THR A 22 -3.98 -4.44 18.35
C THR A 22 -3.10 -5.66 18.50
N PRO A 23 -3.56 -6.77 19.11
CA PRO A 23 -2.72 -7.94 19.34
C PRO A 23 -2.41 -8.67 18.03
N ILE A 24 -1.14 -9.05 17.87
CA ILE A 24 -0.64 -9.93 16.82
C ILE A 24 -0.45 -11.31 17.44
N ASP A 25 -1.17 -12.31 16.92
CA ASP A 25 -1.09 -13.68 17.43
C ASP A 25 0.22 -14.35 17.01
N PHE A 26 0.54 -14.26 15.74
CA PHE A 26 1.79 -14.71 15.12
C PHE A 26 1.90 -14.14 13.71
N ILE A 27 3.08 -14.32 13.11
CA ILE A 27 3.36 -13.93 11.73
C ILE A 27 3.45 -15.20 10.87
N VAL A 28 2.99 -15.13 9.64
CA VAL A 28 3.13 -16.22 8.65
C VAL A 28 4.10 -15.79 7.56
N ASP A 29 5.07 -16.65 7.23
CA ASP A 29 5.97 -16.44 6.11
C ASP A 29 6.40 -17.77 5.50
N ASP A 30 6.58 -17.81 4.18
CA ASP A 30 7.00 -19.02 3.45
C ASP A 30 8.50 -19.31 3.61
N ASN A 31 9.30 -18.32 4.05
CA ASN A 31 10.75 -18.46 4.20
C ASN A 31 11.12 -19.28 5.46
N PRO A 32 11.72 -20.49 5.30
CA PRO A 32 12.04 -21.35 6.45
C PRO A 32 13.15 -20.80 7.34
N SER A 33 13.89 -19.81 6.89
CA SER A 33 15.02 -19.24 7.64
C SER A 33 14.58 -18.19 8.66
N ILE A 34 13.30 -17.79 8.67
CA ILE A 34 12.76 -16.77 9.58
C ILE A 34 11.89 -17.46 10.61
N SER A 35 12.32 -17.50 11.87
CA SER A 35 11.56 -18.08 12.99
C SER A 35 10.93 -17.04 13.91
N SER A 36 11.42 -15.79 13.87
CA SER A 36 10.87 -14.67 14.64
C SER A 36 11.13 -13.33 13.97
N LEU A 37 10.29 -12.35 14.27
CA LEU A 37 10.43 -10.96 13.84
C LEU A 37 9.93 -10.02 14.94
N LEU A 38 10.79 -9.13 15.47
CA LEU A 38 10.47 -8.20 16.56
C LEU A 38 9.80 -8.87 17.78
N GLY A 39 10.21 -10.10 18.13
CA GLY A 39 9.66 -10.85 19.25
C GLY A 39 8.41 -11.68 18.94
N TYR A 40 7.80 -11.53 17.78
CA TYR A 40 6.69 -12.35 17.33
C TYR A 40 7.19 -13.63 16.67
N GLU A 41 6.51 -14.76 16.97
CA GLU A 41 6.77 -16.05 16.32
C GLU A 41 6.42 -15.98 14.84
N VAL A 42 7.29 -16.52 13.98
CA VAL A 42 7.01 -16.68 12.54
C VAL A 42 6.74 -18.15 12.25
N ARG A 43 5.58 -18.44 11.70
CA ARG A 43 5.10 -19.80 11.39
C ARG A 43 5.00 -20.01 9.89
N ARG A 44 5.16 -21.25 9.49
CA ARG A 44 4.81 -21.74 8.16
C ARG A 44 3.45 -22.41 8.23
N ASP A 45 2.42 -21.59 8.22
CA ASP A 45 1.04 -22.05 8.37
C ASP A 45 0.22 -21.57 7.14
N PHE A 46 -0.57 -22.49 6.57
CA PHE A 46 -1.43 -22.25 5.42
C PHE A 46 -2.90 -22.51 5.75
N GLY A 47 -3.26 -22.29 6.99
CA GLY A 47 -4.61 -22.52 7.50
C GLY A 47 -5.64 -21.48 7.05
N THR A 48 -6.81 -21.56 7.65
CA THR A 48 -7.85 -20.54 7.56
C THR A 48 -7.72 -19.58 8.73
N TYR A 49 -7.76 -18.28 8.45
CA TYR A 49 -7.57 -17.27 9.46
C TYR A 49 -8.84 -16.45 9.67
N GLU A 50 -9.15 -16.16 10.92
CA GLU A 50 -10.27 -15.29 11.28
C GLU A 50 -10.01 -13.84 10.83
N SER A 51 -8.79 -13.34 11.07
CA SER A 51 -8.41 -11.98 10.69
C SER A 51 -6.92 -11.92 10.34
N ALA A 52 -6.59 -11.21 9.26
CA ALA A 52 -5.22 -11.03 8.79
C ALA A 52 -4.95 -9.63 8.24
N ILE A 53 -3.68 -9.24 8.25
CA ILE A 53 -3.14 -8.11 7.48
C ILE A 53 -2.00 -8.63 6.62
N MET A 54 -1.97 -8.17 5.36
CA MET A 54 -0.92 -8.51 4.41
C MET A 54 0.26 -7.55 4.51
N SER A 55 1.46 -8.07 4.77
CA SER A 55 2.69 -7.27 4.90
C SER A 55 3.70 -7.48 3.76
N ILE A 56 3.20 -7.77 2.57
CA ILE A 56 4.00 -7.90 1.35
C ILE A 56 3.97 -6.61 0.55
N GLY A 57 5.14 -6.02 0.29
CA GLY A 57 5.27 -4.75 -0.43
C GLY A 57 4.90 -4.83 -1.91
N SER A 58 5.29 -5.90 -2.61
CA SER A 58 5.00 -6.10 -4.04
C SER A 58 3.51 -6.23 -4.30
N SER A 59 2.94 -5.35 -5.12
CA SER A 59 1.51 -5.34 -5.46
C SER A 59 1.06 -6.63 -6.12
N HIS A 60 1.86 -7.18 -7.03
CA HIS A 60 1.57 -8.43 -7.73
C HIS A 60 1.57 -9.63 -6.77
N ILE A 61 2.64 -9.79 -5.97
CA ILE A 61 2.75 -10.89 -5.00
C ILE A 61 1.66 -10.76 -3.92
N ARG A 62 1.41 -9.55 -3.41
CA ARG A 62 0.35 -9.28 -2.43
C ARG A 62 -1.00 -9.73 -2.94
N ARG A 63 -1.34 -9.39 -4.19
CA ARG A 63 -2.59 -9.81 -4.83
C ARG A 63 -2.68 -11.33 -4.93
N GLN A 64 -1.67 -12.01 -5.46
CA GLN A 64 -1.67 -13.47 -5.61
C GLN A 64 -1.88 -14.19 -4.26
N ILE A 65 -1.26 -13.70 -3.20
CA ILE A 65 -1.40 -14.30 -1.87
C ILE A 65 -2.79 -14.04 -1.31
N VAL A 66 -3.31 -12.81 -1.39
CA VAL A 66 -4.66 -12.46 -0.92
C VAL A 66 -5.73 -13.32 -1.61
N GLU A 67 -5.62 -13.55 -2.91
CA GLU A 67 -6.59 -14.33 -3.69
C GLU A 67 -6.58 -15.84 -3.35
N ARG A 68 -5.48 -16.37 -2.79
CA ARG A 68 -5.37 -17.79 -2.41
C ARG A 68 -5.63 -18.08 -0.93
N LEU A 69 -5.48 -17.09 -0.06
CA LEU A 69 -5.61 -17.29 1.38
C LEU A 69 -7.08 -17.30 1.82
N ALA A 70 -7.42 -18.25 2.67
CA ALA A 70 -8.72 -18.32 3.31
C ALA A 70 -8.75 -17.42 4.55
N VAL A 71 -9.08 -16.13 4.38
CA VAL A 71 -9.20 -15.14 5.46
C VAL A 71 -10.63 -14.63 5.51
N LYS A 72 -11.27 -14.68 6.68
CA LYS A 72 -12.64 -14.19 6.84
C LYS A 72 -12.73 -12.66 6.83
N HIS A 73 -11.77 -12.00 7.50
CA HIS A 73 -11.75 -10.55 7.64
C HIS A 73 -10.35 -9.98 7.37
N TRP A 74 -10.22 -9.17 6.35
CA TRP A 74 -9.00 -8.42 6.10
C TRP A 74 -8.98 -7.14 6.94
N GLY A 75 -8.07 -7.07 7.91
CA GLY A 75 -7.90 -5.92 8.78
C GLY A 75 -7.32 -4.72 8.04
N LYS A 76 -7.57 -3.52 8.57
CA LYS A 76 -6.90 -2.27 8.19
C LYS A 76 -5.94 -1.87 9.29
N ALA A 77 -4.77 -1.34 8.92
CA ALA A 77 -3.85 -0.73 9.87
C ALA A 77 -3.63 0.74 9.48
N VAL A 78 -4.19 1.65 10.25
CA VAL A 78 -4.02 3.10 10.05
C VAL A 78 -3.25 3.65 11.23
N HIS A 79 -2.05 4.15 10.98
CA HIS A 79 -1.18 4.67 12.04
C HIS A 79 -1.87 5.84 12.77
N PRO A 80 -1.80 5.93 14.11
CA PRO A 80 -2.45 7.01 14.88
C PRO A 80 -2.00 8.43 14.48
N HIS A 81 -0.80 8.57 13.94
CA HIS A 81 -0.29 9.85 13.42
C HIS A 81 -0.50 10.02 11.91
N ALA A 82 -1.39 9.25 11.28
CA ALA A 82 -1.90 9.57 9.96
C ALA A 82 -3.09 10.54 10.11
N ILE A 83 -3.16 11.53 9.22
CA ILE A 83 -4.26 12.49 9.17
C ILE A 83 -5.20 12.03 8.05
N VAL A 84 -6.31 11.43 8.42
CA VAL A 84 -7.31 10.92 7.47
C VAL A 84 -8.61 11.69 7.64
N SER A 85 -9.09 12.31 6.58
CA SER A 85 -10.38 13.01 6.59
C SER A 85 -11.52 12.04 6.93
N PRO A 86 -12.49 12.43 7.77
CA PRO A 86 -13.69 11.62 8.03
C PRO A 86 -14.57 11.41 6.78
N HIS A 87 -14.33 12.16 5.72
CA HIS A 87 -15.01 12.04 4.43
C HIS A 87 -14.21 11.23 3.41
N ALA A 88 -13.06 10.66 3.79
CA ALA A 88 -12.33 9.71 2.97
C ALA A 88 -12.77 8.27 3.27
N SER A 89 -12.63 7.38 2.29
CA SER A 89 -12.88 5.95 2.48
C SER A 89 -11.63 5.13 2.22
N ILE A 90 -11.43 4.09 3.05
CA ILE A 90 -10.26 3.18 2.96
C ILE A 90 -10.80 1.75 2.91
N GLY A 91 -10.42 1.01 1.86
CA GLY A 91 -10.79 -0.38 1.66
C GLY A 91 -10.13 -1.34 2.66
N GLU A 92 -10.69 -2.54 2.78
CA GLU A 92 -10.16 -3.62 3.62
C GLU A 92 -8.74 -4.02 3.21
N GLY A 93 -7.96 -4.55 4.14
CA GLY A 93 -6.59 -4.98 3.91
C GLY A 93 -5.59 -3.84 3.67
N THR A 94 -6.05 -2.58 3.63
CA THR A 94 -5.18 -1.42 3.35
C THR A 94 -4.44 -0.98 4.60
N VAL A 95 -3.15 -0.65 4.42
CA VAL A 95 -2.28 -0.10 5.46
C VAL A 95 -1.92 1.34 5.16
N VAL A 96 -1.99 2.20 6.18
CA VAL A 96 -1.69 3.63 6.11
C VAL A 96 -0.66 3.95 7.19
N MET A 97 0.52 4.42 6.78
CA MET A 97 1.67 4.59 7.65
C MET A 97 1.71 5.98 8.31
N ALA A 98 2.69 6.17 9.19
CA ALA A 98 2.87 7.42 9.92
C ALA A 98 3.06 8.62 8.97
N GLY A 99 2.50 9.78 9.37
CA GLY A 99 2.63 11.04 8.65
C GLY A 99 1.91 11.11 7.30
N VAL A 100 1.12 10.09 6.95
CA VAL A 100 0.25 10.12 5.77
C VAL A 100 -0.86 11.16 5.95
N VAL A 101 -1.19 11.89 4.88
CA VAL A 101 -2.36 12.78 4.84
C VAL A 101 -3.29 12.30 3.72
N ILE A 102 -4.56 12.01 4.06
CA ILE A 102 -5.62 11.66 3.10
C ILE A 102 -6.76 12.65 3.25
N ASN A 103 -6.99 13.45 2.21
CA ASN A 103 -7.96 14.53 2.23
C ASN A 103 -9.39 14.08 1.87
N SER A 104 -10.31 15.03 1.97
CA SER A 104 -11.77 14.84 1.83
C SER A 104 -12.15 14.29 0.46
N GLY A 105 -13.08 13.34 0.42
CA GLY A 105 -13.56 12.74 -0.82
C GLY A 105 -12.61 11.71 -1.46
N ALA A 106 -11.41 11.50 -0.89
CA ALA A 106 -10.52 10.46 -1.39
C ALA A 106 -11.07 9.05 -1.14
N VAL A 107 -10.99 8.20 -2.15
CA VAL A 107 -11.42 6.80 -2.12
C VAL A 107 -10.19 5.92 -2.34
N ILE A 108 -9.80 5.16 -1.32
CA ILE A 108 -8.67 4.23 -1.37
C ILE A 108 -9.21 2.81 -1.44
N GLY A 109 -8.78 2.06 -2.43
CA GLY A 109 -9.17 0.67 -2.66
C GLY A 109 -8.67 -0.30 -1.59
N LYS A 110 -8.84 -1.60 -1.88
CA LYS A 110 -8.49 -2.71 -1.00
C LYS A 110 -7.00 -3.04 -1.11
N HIS A 111 -6.44 -3.55 0.00
CA HIS A 111 -5.06 -4.04 0.05
C HIS A 111 -4.02 -3.05 -0.48
N CYS A 112 -4.27 -1.77 -0.34
CA CYS A 112 -3.33 -0.71 -0.70
C CYS A 112 -2.27 -0.52 0.39
N ILE A 113 -1.16 0.07 -0.01
CA ILE A 113 -0.14 0.59 0.90
C ILE A 113 -0.04 2.09 0.65
N VAL A 114 -0.37 2.89 1.66
CA VAL A 114 -0.09 4.33 1.67
C VAL A 114 1.05 4.54 2.65
N ASN A 115 2.25 4.73 2.09
CA ASN A 115 3.49 4.63 2.85
C ASN A 115 3.85 5.96 3.54
N THR A 116 4.85 5.91 4.42
CA THR A 116 5.27 6.99 5.32
C THR A 116 5.36 8.35 4.62
N GLY A 117 4.66 9.35 5.19
CA GLY A 117 4.69 10.73 4.72
C GLY A 117 4.06 10.98 3.34
N ALA A 118 3.41 10.00 2.73
CA ALA A 118 2.69 10.21 1.47
C ALA A 118 1.45 11.10 1.66
N THR A 119 1.09 11.86 0.62
CA THR A 119 -0.13 12.69 0.66
C THR A 119 -1.06 12.35 -0.51
N ILE A 120 -2.34 12.23 -0.22
CA ILE A 120 -3.41 12.00 -1.20
C ILE A 120 -4.44 13.12 -0.99
N ASP A 121 -4.54 13.99 -1.98
CA ASP A 121 -5.39 15.15 -1.91
C ASP A 121 -6.87 14.81 -2.21
N HIS A 122 -7.74 15.83 -2.15
CA HIS A 122 -9.19 15.68 -2.26
C HIS A 122 -9.64 14.99 -3.55
N ASP A 123 -10.74 14.26 -3.50
CA ASP A 123 -11.42 13.64 -4.66
C ASP A 123 -10.56 12.65 -5.47
N CYS A 124 -9.46 12.16 -4.90
CA CYS A 124 -8.64 11.13 -5.54
C CYS A 124 -9.32 9.75 -5.48
N VAL A 125 -9.13 8.96 -6.53
CA VAL A 125 -9.57 7.56 -6.58
C VAL A 125 -8.36 6.67 -6.77
N VAL A 126 -8.04 5.88 -5.78
CA VAL A 126 -6.92 4.91 -5.79
C VAL A 126 -7.51 3.50 -5.84
N GLY A 127 -7.19 2.77 -6.88
CA GLY A 127 -7.65 1.39 -7.09
C GLY A 127 -7.06 0.39 -6.10
N ASP A 128 -7.44 -0.87 -6.24
CA ASP A 128 -6.99 -1.94 -5.36
C ASP A 128 -5.51 -2.29 -5.57
N TYR A 129 -4.86 -2.77 -4.52
CA TYR A 129 -3.45 -3.20 -4.52
C TYR A 129 -2.44 -2.14 -4.94
N VAL A 130 -2.80 -0.87 -4.95
CA VAL A 130 -1.87 0.23 -5.25
C VAL A 130 -0.87 0.39 -4.10
N HIS A 131 0.37 0.75 -4.44
CA HIS A 131 1.39 1.16 -3.48
C HIS A 131 1.78 2.62 -3.73
N ILE A 132 1.40 3.50 -2.84
CA ILE A 132 1.88 4.90 -2.78
C ILE A 132 3.11 4.88 -1.89
N ALA A 133 4.31 5.02 -2.48
CA ALA A 133 5.58 4.88 -1.78
C ALA A 133 5.89 6.08 -0.86
N PRO A 134 6.91 5.98 0.02
CA PRO A 134 7.23 7.04 0.97
C PRO A 134 7.39 8.42 0.32
N GLY A 135 6.74 9.43 0.90
CA GLY A 135 6.84 10.82 0.43
C GLY A 135 6.31 11.08 -0.97
N ALA A 136 5.51 10.19 -1.54
CA ALA A 136 4.84 10.45 -2.82
C ALA A 136 3.64 11.39 -2.60
N HIS A 137 3.47 12.36 -3.51
CA HIS A 137 2.45 13.41 -3.39
C HIS A 137 1.45 13.36 -4.55
N ILE A 138 0.19 13.11 -4.23
CA ILE A 138 -0.91 12.96 -5.19
C ILE A 138 -1.83 14.16 -5.05
N SER A 139 -1.88 15.03 -6.07
CA SER A 139 -2.75 16.21 -6.09
C SER A 139 -4.21 15.86 -6.37
N GLY A 140 -5.12 16.82 -6.17
CA GLY A 140 -6.56 16.61 -6.20
C GLY A 140 -7.12 16.01 -7.48
N GLY A 141 -8.11 15.13 -7.34
CA GLY A 141 -8.84 14.51 -8.44
C GLY A 141 -8.04 13.52 -9.30
N VAL A 142 -6.92 13.02 -8.80
CA VAL A 142 -6.12 12.00 -9.51
C VAL A 142 -6.78 10.64 -9.40
N VAL A 143 -6.76 9.89 -10.52
CA VAL A 143 -7.24 8.50 -10.58
C VAL A 143 -6.06 7.57 -10.82
N ILE A 144 -5.90 6.55 -9.96
CA ILE A 144 -4.82 5.55 -10.06
C ILE A 144 -5.44 4.17 -10.20
N GLY A 145 -5.11 3.47 -11.28
CA GLY A 145 -5.59 2.11 -11.56
C GLY A 145 -4.95 1.05 -10.67
N ASN A 146 -5.64 -0.10 -10.57
CA ASN A 146 -5.28 -1.22 -9.70
C ASN A 146 -3.82 -1.70 -9.91
N GLY A 147 -3.16 -2.07 -8.82
CA GLY A 147 -1.84 -2.68 -8.83
C GLY A 147 -0.69 -1.75 -9.19
N SER A 148 -0.94 -0.45 -9.38
CA SER A 148 0.10 0.51 -9.73
C SER A 148 1.00 0.83 -8.54
N TRP A 149 2.25 1.20 -8.85
CA TRP A 149 3.29 1.61 -7.91
C TRP A 149 3.67 3.06 -8.16
N ILE A 150 3.47 3.92 -7.17
CA ILE A 150 3.84 5.33 -7.23
C ILE A 150 5.12 5.50 -6.42
N GLY A 151 6.24 5.74 -7.10
CA GLY A 151 7.59 5.70 -6.55
C GLY A 151 7.88 6.73 -5.46
N VAL A 152 8.92 6.46 -4.67
CA VAL A 152 9.36 7.33 -3.56
C VAL A 152 9.55 8.77 -4.01
N GLY A 153 8.95 9.72 -3.28
CA GLY A 153 9.11 11.16 -3.53
C GLY A 153 8.59 11.65 -4.89
N SER A 154 7.81 10.85 -5.61
CA SER A 154 7.21 11.30 -6.87
C SER A 154 6.04 12.26 -6.62
N CYS A 155 5.75 13.11 -7.62
CA CYS A 155 4.65 14.06 -7.57
C CYS A 155 3.70 13.85 -8.76
N VAL A 156 2.41 13.82 -8.49
CA VAL A 156 1.39 13.68 -9.53
C VAL A 156 0.53 14.94 -9.59
N LYS A 157 0.51 15.62 -10.74
CA LYS A 157 -0.30 16.80 -11.00
C LYS A 157 -1.79 16.48 -10.87
N GLN A 158 -2.60 17.46 -10.46
CA GLN A 158 -4.05 17.31 -10.31
C GLN A 158 -4.75 16.78 -11.57
N LYS A 159 -5.82 16.01 -11.37
CA LYS A 159 -6.71 15.46 -12.42
C LYS A 159 -6.02 14.55 -13.44
N ILE A 160 -4.84 14.00 -13.11
CA ILE A 160 -4.14 13.01 -13.93
C ILE A 160 -4.79 11.63 -13.74
N LYS A 161 -4.82 10.86 -14.82
CA LYS A 161 -5.19 9.44 -14.81
C LYS A 161 -3.93 8.58 -14.99
N ILE A 162 -3.66 7.73 -14.02
CA ILE A 162 -2.61 6.70 -14.07
C ILE A 162 -3.33 5.37 -14.24
N GLY A 163 -2.96 4.60 -15.26
CA GLY A 163 -3.54 3.32 -15.61
C GLY A 163 -3.28 2.24 -14.56
N LYS A 164 -3.67 0.99 -14.89
CA LYS A 164 -3.45 -0.21 -14.06
C LYS A 164 -2.04 -0.73 -14.26
N SER A 165 -1.46 -1.33 -13.21
CA SER A 165 -0.13 -1.95 -13.26
C SER A 165 0.96 -1.02 -13.79
N VAL A 166 0.85 0.26 -13.50
CA VAL A 166 1.84 1.29 -13.87
C VAL A 166 2.90 1.37 -12.79
N THR A 167 4.15 1.59 -13.20
CA THR A 167 5.24 1.92 -12.28
C THR A 167 5.70 3.36 -12.52
N ILE A 168 5.53 4.22 -11.52
CA ILE A 168 6.12 5.56 -11.52
C ILE A 168 7.45 5.49 -10.77
N GLY A 169 8.52 5.93 -11.40
CA GLY A 169 9.86 5.93 -10.81
C GLY A 169 10.00 6.90 -9.65
N ALA A 170 11.00 6.67 -8.80
CA ALA A 170 11.32 7.56 -7.68
C ALA A 170 11.62 8.99 -8.17
N GLY A 171 11.10 10.01 -7.48
CA GLY A 171 11.27 11.42 -7.81
C GLY A 171 10.66 11.88 -9.12
N ALA A 172 9.86 11.07 -9.78
CA ALA A 172 9.25 11.44 -11.05
C ALA A 172 8.14 12.49 -10.88
N ALA A 173 8.01 13.41 -11.84
CA ALA A 173 6.93 14.39 -11.91
C ALA A 173 5.93 14.02 -13.02
N VAL A 174 4.80 13.45 -12.63
CA VAL A 174 3.73 13.04 -13.56
C VAL A 174 2.85 14.22 -13.89
N VAL A 175 2.94 14.73 -15.12
CA VAL A 175 2.20 15.90 -15.58
C VAL A 175 1.21 15.61 -16.71
N LYS A 176 1.14 14.35 -17.18
CA LYS A 176 0.22 13.85 -18.20
C LYS A 176 -0.28 12.46 -17.80
N ASP A 177 -1.41 12.06 -18.35
CA ASP A 177 -1.96 10.71 -18.17
C ASP A 177 -0.97 9.64 -18.58
N ILE A 178 -0.95 8.52 -17.85
CA ILE A 178 -0.11 7.36 -18.08
C ILE A 178 -1.00 6.16 -18.38
N GLN A 179 -0.71 5.44 -19.47
CA GLN A 179 -1.46 4.25 -19.87
C GLN A 179 -1.15 3.04 -19.01
N ASP A 180 -1.99 2.01 -19.11
CA ASP A 180 -1.83 0.74 -18.37
C ASP A 180 -0.47 0.07 -18.67
N GLY A 181 0.12 -0.57 -17.66
CA GLY A 181 1.30 -1.43 -17.80
C GLY A 181 2.61 -0.71 -18.09
N VAL A 182 2.64 0.62 -18.03
CA VAL A 182 3.81 1.42 -18.40
C VAL A 182 4.70 1.70 -17.19
N THR A 183 6.01 1.71 -17.40
CA THR A 183 6.98 2.32 -16.47
C THR A 183 7.31 3.74 -16.94
N ALA A 184 7.08 4.76 -16.07
CA ALA A 184 7.34 6.16 -16.38
C ALA A 184 8.28 6.78 -15.33
N VAL A 185 9.33 7.46 -15.80
CA VAL A 185 10.39 8.04 -14.94
C VAL A 185 10.76 9.46 -15.36
N GLY A 186 11.37 10.21 -14.46
CA GLY A 186 11.99 11.51 -14.74
C GLY A 186 11.10 12.72 -14.48
N VAL A 187 11.63 13.90 -14.79
CA VAL A 187 10.98 15.22 -14.60
C VAL A 187 11.06 15.98 -15.92
N PRO A 188 9.97 16.09 -16.69
CA PRO A 188 8.68 15.41 -16.49
C PRO A 188 8.78 13.90 -16.74
N ALA A 189 7.85 13.13 -16.13
CA ALA A 189 7.79 11.69 -16.31
C ALA A 189 7.53 11.31 -17.77
N LYS A 190 8.34 10.39 -18.29
CA LYS A 190 8.22 9.83 -19.63
C LYS A 190 8.24 8.30 -19.54
N ASN A 191 7.48 7.66 -20.43
CA ASN A 191 7.50 6.20 -20.54
C ASN A 191 8.90 5.74 -20.93
N ILE A 192 9.40 4.72 -20.24
CA ILE A 192 10.59 4.01 -20.65
C ILE A 192 10.16 2.68 -21.30
N ILE A 193 10.81 2.33 -22.40
CA ILE A 193 10.68 1.03 -23.04
C ILE A 193 11.72 0.15 -22.34
N GLU A 194 11.28 -0.87 -21.62
CA GLU A 194 12.19 -1.92 -21.14
C GLU A 194 12.65 -2.72 -22.37
N TYR A 195 13.95 -2.69 -22.66
CA TYR A 195 14.58 -3.48 -23.73
C TYR A 195 14.87 -4.88 -23.23
#